data_ebd94f7b6aca5a81a83445e8e890366d
#
_entry.id   ebd94f7b6aca5a81a83445e8e890366d
#
_cell.length_a   1.000
_cell.length_b   1.000
_cell.length_c   1.000
_cell.angle_alpha   90.00
_cell.angle_beta   90.00
_cell.angle_gamma   90.00
#
_symmetry.space_group_name_H-M   'P 1'
#
loop_
_entity.id
_entity.type
_entity.pdbx_description
1 polymer ?
#
loop_
_entity_poly.entity_id
_entity_poly.type
_entity_poly.pdbx_seq_one_letter_code
_entity_poly.pdbx_strand_id
1 'polypeptide(L)'
;MNLAYDGSAFCGWQAQPNARTVQGCIEEAMRSLLREPSLSIVGCGRTDTAVNASYYVAHFDFDELDCADLRHRLNSILPKEISIFSIEAVKEDFHARFGARRREYRYYIHTAKDSFKRSYSHLYTYNLDIEAMNRAAGMLVGTHDFSCFEKLGADNKTSICTVFEAGWIEYEPEIPGEGKYYCFHISADRFLRNMVRAIVGTLLDLGRGKRPQESIPALLESHSRCAAGESVPGHALFLSKVDY
;
A
#
# COMPACT_ATOMS: atom_id res chain seq x y z
N MET A 1 14.37 -9.80 -4.84
CA MET A 1 13.55 -9.41 -6.02
C MET A 1 12.86 -8.11 -5.73
N ASN A 2 13.03 -7.10 -6.59
CA ASN A 2 12.32 -5.83 -6.55
C ASN A 2 11.32 -5.78 -7.71
N LEU A 3 10.09 -5.35 -7.45
CA LEU A 3 8.99 -5.40 -8.41
C LEU A 3 7.99 -4.28 -8.21
N ALA A 4 7.14 -4.07 -9.21
CA ALA A 4 5.94 -3.25 -9.13
C ALA A 4 4.73 -4.02 -9.66
N TYR A 5 3.53 -3.60 -9.27
CA TYR A 5 2.30 -4.13 -9.84
C TYR A 5 1.13 -3.14 -9.78
N ASP A 6 0.29 -3.22 -10.79
CA ASP A 6 -1.06 -2.67 -10.79
C ASP A 6 -1.98 -3.67 -10.09
N GLY A 7 -2.51 -3.29 -8.95
CA GLY A 7 -3.36 -4.15 -8.12
C GLY A 7 -4.79 -4.34 -8.65
N SER A 8 -5.21 -3.59 -9.67
CA SER A 8 -6.60 -3.54 -10.15
C SER A 8 -7.16 -4.89 -10.58
N ALA A 9 -6.29 -5.78 -11.10
CA ALA A 9 -6.65 -7.12 -11.56
C ALA A 9 -6.50 -8.21 -10.49
N PHE A 10 -6.18 -7.84 -9.24
CA PHE A 10 -5.80 -8.80 -8.19
C PHE A 10 -6.62 -8.63 -6.90
N CYS A 11 -6.83 -9.75 -6.23
CA CYS A 11 -7.39 -9.81 -4.88
C CYS A 11 -6.33 -9.53 -3.80
N GLY A 12 -5.40 -8.62 -4.08
CA GLY A 12 -4.27 -8.24 -3.24
C GLY A 12 -3.02 -9.09 -3.48
N TRP A 13 -2.04 -8.92 -2.59
CA TRP A 13 -0.75 -9.61 -2.69
C TRP A 13 -0.85 -11.11 -2.38
N GLN A 14 -1.36 -11.47 -1.20
CA GLN A 14 -1.24 -12.78 -0.60
C GLN A 14 -1.97 -13.87 -1.40
N ALA A 15 -1.27 -14.95 -1.72
CA ALA A 15 -1.86 -16.14 -2.35
C ALA A 15 -3.03 -16.68 -1.54
N GLN A 16 -4.14 -16.95 -2.21
CA GLN A 16 -5.40 -17.43 -1.64
C GLN A 16 -6.04 -18.47 -2.58
N PRO A 17 -6.73 -19.47 -2.05
CA PRO A 17 -7.50 -20.39 -2.87
C PRO A 17 -8.56 -19.62 -3.70
N ASN A 18 -8.71 -19.99 -4.97
CA ASN A 18 -9.73 -19.44 -5.86
C ASN A 18 -9.72 -17.91 -6.08
N ALA A 19 -8.57 -17.26 -5.88
CA ALA A 19 -8.43 -15.83 -6.11
C ALA A 19 -7.13 -15.53 -6.89
N ARG A 20 -7.24 -14.67 -7.91
CA ARG A 20 -6.07 -14.16 -8.63
C ARG A 20 -5.34 -13.16 -7.75
N THR A 21 -4.11 -13.47 -7.37
CA THR A 21 -3.27 -12.66 -6.48
C THR A 21 -1.89 -12.42 -7.10
N VAL A 22 -1.21 -11.35 -6.69
CA VAL A 22 0.12 -11.03 -7.23
C VAL A 22 1.13 -12.13 -6.87
N GLN A 23 1.17 -12.56 -5.60
CA GLN A 23 2.04 -13.63 -5.13
C GLN A 23 1.78 -14.94 -5.90
N GLY A 24 0.51 -15.32 -6.07
CA GLY A 24 0.15 -16.57 -6.77
C GLY A 24 0.63 -16.58 -8.22
N CYS A 25 0.46 -15.46 -8.96
CA CYS A 25 0.95 -15.36 -10.34
C CYS A 25 2.48 -15.46 -10.43
N ILE A 26 3.21 -14.81 -9.50
CA ILE A 26 4.67 -14.87 -9.51
C ILE A 26 5.16 -16.28 -9.14
N GLU A 27 4.58 -16.90 -8.11
CA GLU A 27 4.95 -18.26 -7.69
C GLU A 27 4.67 -19.29 -8.80
N GLU A 28 3.54 -19.22 -9.47
CA GLU A 28 3.20 -20.10 -10.60
C GLU A 28 4.22 -19.97 -11.75
N ALA A 29 4.57 -18.74 -12.11
CA ALA A 29 5.58 -18.45 -13.12
C ALA A 29 6.96 -18.99 -12.72
N MET A 30 7.39 -18.74 -11.48
CA MET A 30 8.68 -19.20 -10.97
C MET A 30 8.75 -20.73 -10.88
N ARG A 31 7.72 -21.40 -10.37
CA ARG A 31 7.64 -22.87 -10.30
C ARG A 31 7.76 -23.50 -11.68
N SER A 32 7.12 -22.91 -12.67
CA SER A 32 7.22 -23.38 -14.07
C SER A 32 8.63 -23.19 -14.66
N LEU A 33 9.23 -22.02 -14.48
CA LEU A 33 10.53 -21.69 -15.03
C LEU A 33 11.69 -22.45 -14.37
N LEU A 34 11.63 -22.62 -13.06
CA LEU A 34 12.68 -23.27 -12.24
C LEU A 34 12.45 -24.75 -12.03
N ARG A 35 11.29 -25.27 -12.44
CA ARG A 35 10.86 -26.66 -12.22
C ARG A 35 10.87 -27.08 -10.74
N GLU A 36 10.53 -26.13 -9.86
CA GLU A 36 10.49 -26.32 -8.41
C GLU A 36 9.07 -26.11 -7.88
N PRO A 37 8.26 -27.17 -7.78
CA PRO A 37 6.84 -27.05 -7.37
C PRO A 37 6.62 -26.52 -5.96
N SER A 38 7.59 -26.66 -5.08
CA SER A 38 7.49 -26.22 -3.69
C SER A 38 7.91 -24.76 -3.48
N LEU A 39 8.44 -24.09 -4.52
CA LEU A 39 8.92 -22.72 -4.41
C LEU A 39 7.81 -21.78 -3.94
N SER A 40 8.14 -20.99 -2.95
CA SER A 40 7.30 -19.93 -2.41
C SER A 40 8.08 -18.63 -2.25
N ILE A 41 7.38 -17.50 -2.31
CA ILE A 41 7.99 -16.18 -2.11
C ILE A 41 7.41 -15.50 -0.87
N VAL A 42 8.23 -14.72 -0.19
CA VAL A 42 7.82 -13.93 0.97
C VAL A 42 7.91 -12.45 0.63
N GLY A 43 6.76 -11.78 0.63
CA GLY A 43 6.70 -10.34 0.35
C GLY A 43 6.96 -9.47 1.57
N CYS A 44 7.33 -8.20 1.35
CA CYS A 44 7.60 -7.20 2.38
C CYS A 44 6.36 -6.80 3.21
N GLY A 45 5.16 -7.15 2.75
CA GLY A 45 3.90 -6.87 3.42
C GLY A 45 2.72 -7.43 2.63
N ARG A 46 1.51 -7.30 3.16
CA ARG A 46 0.28 -7.62 2.43
C ARG A 46 -0.37 -6.35 1.94
N THR A 47 -0.84 -6.34 0.70
CA THR A 47 -1.72 -5.30 0.17
C THR A 47 -3.13 -5.85 0.01
N ASP A 48 -4.13 -5.00 0.21
CA ASP A 48 -5.53 -5.35 0.01
C ASP A 48 -5.88 -5.44 -1.50
N THR A 49 -7.08 -5.92 -1.80
CA THR A 49 -7.66 -5.93 -3.15
C THR A 49 -7.54 -4.56 -3.82
N ALA A 50 -7.12 -4.55 -5.07
CA ALA A 50 -6.91 -3.38 -5.92
C ALA A 50 -5.86 -2.37 -5.43
N VAL A 51 -5.10 -2.66 -4.39
CA VAL A 51 -3.99 -1.80 -3.92
C VAL A 51 -2.76 -2.06 -4.78
N ASN A 52 -2.14 -1.00 -5.25
CA ASN A 52 -0.97 -1.01 -6.12
C ASN A 52 0.34 -1.03 -5.32
N ALA A 53 1.43 -1.38 -5.98
CA ALA A 53 2.77 -1.12 -5.49
C ALA A 53 3.64 -0.59 -6.63
N SER A 54 4.19 0.62 -6.48
CA SER A 54 5.21 1.14 -7.39
C SER A 54 6.61 0.67 -7.01
N TYR A 55 6.77 0.19 -5.78
CA TYR A 55 7.98 -0.47 -5.29
C TYR A 55 7.60 -1.54 -4.27
N TYR A 56 8.02 -2.77 -4.51
CA TYR A 56 7.74 -3.91 -3.66
C TYR A 56 8.94 -4.85 -3.60
N VAL A 57 9.20 -5.42 -2.45
CA VAL A 57 10.31 -6.35 -2.24
C VAL A 57 9.78 -7.72 -1.83
N ALA A 58 10.28 -8.76 -2.47
CA ALA A 58 10.05 -10.15 -2.08
C ALA A 58 11.37 -10.92 -2.06
N HIS A 59 11.49 -11.93 -1.21
CA HIS A 59 12.59 -12.88 -1.23
C HIS A 59 12.08 -14.31 -1.43
N PHE A 60 12.98 -15.16 -1.87
CA PHE A 60 12.81 -16.59 -2.02
C PHE A 60 14.16 -17.26 -1.90
N ASP A 61 14.17 -18.53 -1.54
CA ASP A 61 15.37 -19.34 -1.44
C ASP A 61 15.48 -20.20 -2.70
N PHE A 62 16.64 -20.18 -3.30
CA PHE A 62 16.99 -21.03 -4.43
C PHE A 62 18.52 -21.14 -4.52
N ASP A 63 19.03 -22.30 -4.90
CA ASP A 63 20.46 -22.52 -4.99
C ASP A 63 21.11 -21.67 -6.11
N GLU A 64 21.79 -22.20 -7.06
CA GLU A 64 22.45 -21.46 -8.13
C GLU A 64 21.43 -20.88 -9.13
N LEU A 65 21.47 -19.55 -9.37
CA LEU A 65 20.53 -18.85 -10.20
C LEU A 65 21.18 -17.77 -11.06
N ASP A 66 20.93 -17.78 -12.36
CA ASP A 66 21.14 -16.60 -13.20
C ASP A 66 19.99 -15.60 -12.99
N CYS A 67 20.24 -14.61 -12.11
CA CYS A 67 19.27 -13.60 -11.75
C CYS A 67 18.81 -12.75 -12.94
N ALA A 68 19.69 -12.50 -13.92
CA ALA A 68 19.37 -11.67 -15.09
C ALA A 68 18.48 -12.45 -16.08
N ASP A 69 18.79 -13.73 -16.32
CA ASP A 69 17.97 -14.61 -17.15
C ASP A 69 16.60 -14.82 -16.52
N LEU A 70 16.54 -15.14 -15.22
CA LEU A 70 15.27 -15.32 -14.53
C LEU A 70 14.39 -14.06 -14.60
N ARG A 71 14.95 -12.87 -14.35
CA ARG A 71 14.23 -11.61 -14.49
C ARG A 71 13.62 -11.42 -15.88
N HIS A 72 14.42 -11.67 -16.93
CA HIS A 72 13.99 -11.55 -18.32
C HIS A 72 12.83 -12.51 -18.63
N ARG A 73 12.98 -13.77 -18.25
CA ARG A 73 11.96 -14.81 -18.48
C ARG A 73 10.68 -14.55 -17.70
N LEU A 74 10.77 -14.11 -16.43
CA LEU A 74 9.60 -13.74 -15.63
C LEU A 74 8.82 -12.60 -16.30
N ASN A 75 9.49 -11.53 -16.70
CA ASN A 75 8.82 -10.41 -17.38
C ASN A 75 8.20 -10.79 -18.73
N SER A 76 8.66 -11.88 -19.35
CA SER A 76 8.11 -12.38 -20.62
C SER A 76 6.82 -13.18 -20.44
N ILE A 77 6.59 -13.81 -19.28
CA ILE A 77 5.44 -14.68 -19.06
C ILE A 77 4.45 -14.15 -18.02
N LEU A 78 4.89 -13.23 -17.13
CA LEU A 78 4.00 -12.61 -16.15
C LEU A 78 2.94 -11.74 -16.83
N PRO A 79 1.75 -11.58 -16.19
CA PRO A 79 0.78 -10.60 -16.63
C PRO A 79 1.40 -9.19 -16.72
N LYS A 80 0.95 -8.39 -17.69
CA LYS A 80 1.45 -7.01 -17.92
C LYS A 80 1.31 -6.08 -16.71
N GLU A 81 0.46 -6.44 -15.77
CA GLU A 81 0.24 -5.73 -14.51
C GLU A 81 1.36 -5.97 -13.48
N ILE A 82 2.30 -6.89 -13.73
CA ILE A 82 3.43 -7.19 -12.83
C ILE A 82 4.74 -6.97 -13.59
N SER A 83 5.65 -6.19 -13.00
CA SER A 83 6.99 -5.94 -13.55
C SER A 83 8.06 -6.24 -12.53
N ILE A 84 9.03 -7.09 -12.89
CA ILE A 84 10.21 -7.40 -12.06
C ILE A 84 11.35 -6.47 -12.47
N PHE A 85 11.82 -5.63 -11.55
CA PHE A 85 12.89 -4.67 -11.80
C PHE A 85 14.28 -5.28 -11.66
N SER A 86 14.50 -6.00 -10.54
CA SER A 86 15.75 -6.70 -10.29
C SER A 86 15.55 -7.97 -9.48
N ILE A 87 16.49 -8.90 -9.63
CA ILE A 87 16.67 -10.07 -8.77
C ILE A 87 18.14 -10.06 -8.39
N GLU A 88 18.43 -10.14 -7.11
CA GLU A 88 19.77 -10.02 -6.57
C GLU A 88 19.95 -11.00 -5.43
N ALA A 89 21.16 -11.56 -5.30
CA ALA A 89 21.52 -12.35 -4.13
C ALA A 89 21.63 -11.42 -2.91
N VAL A 90 21.13 -11.89 -1.79
CA VAL A 90 21.16 -11.18 -0.51
C VAL A 90 21.75 -12.07 0.57
N LYS A 91 22.00 -11.54 1.76
CA LYS A 91 22.48 -12.33 2.89
C LYS A 91 21.45 -13.37 3.31
N GLU A 92 21.90 -14.50 3.88
CA GLU A 92 21.03 -15.59 4.33
C GLU A 92 20.00 -15.17 5.38
N ASP A 93 20.34 -14.20 6.22
CA ASP A 93 19.44 -13.66 7.26
C ASP A 93 18.45 -12.62 6.75
N PHE A 94 18.50 -12.26 5.46
CA PHE A 94 17.58 -11.28 4.89
C PHE A 94 16.14 -11.79 4.88
N HIS A 95 15.24 -11.01 5.46
CA HIS A 95 13.81 -11.32 5.46
C HIS A 95 12.98 -10.11 4.99
N ALA A 96 12.37 -10.21 3.81
CA ALA A 96 11.64 -9.10 3.18
C ALA A 96 10.57 -8.46 4.07
N ARG A 97 9.88 -9.25 4.90
CA ARG A 97 8.83 -8.74 5.80
C ARG A 97 9.37 -8.22 7.12
N PHE A 98 10.18 -9.03 7.81
CA PHE A 98 10.60 -8.74 9.18
C PHE A 98 11.85 -7.86 9.25
N GLY A 99 12.67 -7.84 8.19
CA GLY A 99 13.82 -6.94 8.07
C GLY A 99 13.45 -5.51 7.68
N ALA A 100 12.25 -5.28 7.13
CA ALA A 100 11.85 -3.94 6.70
C ALA A 100 11.56 -3.04 7.90
N ARG A 101 12.27 -1.90 7.94
CA ARG A 101 12.22 -0.89 9.02
C ARG A 101 11.22 0.22 8.77
N ARG A 102 10.97 0.54 7.49
CA ARG A 102 10.05 1.60 7.10
C ARG A 102 9.33 1.20 5.82
N ARG A 103 8.04 1.54 5.75
CA ARG A 103 7.22 1.44 4.55
C ARG A 103 6.53 2.76 4.33
N GLU A 104 6.40 3.17 3.05
CA GLU A 104 5.71 4.39 2.65
C GLU A 104 4.56 4.06 1.73
N TYR A 105 3.41 4.65 1.98
CA TYR A 105 2.24 4.60 1.12
C TYR A 105 1.88 5.97 0.60
N ARG A 106 1.37 6.02 -0.63
CA ARG A 106 0.81 7.21 -1.26
C ARG A 106 -0.62 6.93 -1.70
N TYR A 107 -1.51 7.87 -1.41
CA TYR A 107 -2.90 7.82 -1.84
C TYR A 107 -3.23 9.06 -2.66
N TYR A 108 -3.73 8.86 -3.88
CA TYR A 108 -3.98 9.95 -4.83
C TYR A 108 -5.46 10.27 -4.92
N ILE A 109 -5.80 11.57 -4.90
CA ILE A 109 -7.15 12.07 -5.17
C ILE A 109 -7.11 13.18 -6.21
N HIS A 110 -8.24 13.37 -6.92
CA HIS A 110 -8.45 14.48 -7.84
C HIS A 110 -9.88 15.00 -7.66
N THR A 111 -10.09 16.31 -7.90
CA THR A 111 -11.34 16.99 -7.53
C THR A 111 -12.33 17.17 -8.69
N ALA A 112 -11.89 16.98 -9.93
CA ALA A 112 -12.73 17.03 -11.12
C ALA A 112 -12.60 15.74 -11.93
N LYS A 113 -13.59 15.43 -12.77
CA LYS A 113 -13.58 14.25 -13.63
C LYS A 113 -12.37 14.27 -14.56
N ASP A 114 -11.55 13.22 -14.50
CA ASP A 114 -10.35 13.06 -15.32
C ASP A 114 -10.32 11.64 -15.92
N SER A 115 -10.32 11.54 -17.24
CA SER A 115 -10.34 10.26 -17.97
C SER A 115 -9.03 9.47 -17.81
N PHE A 116 -7.92 10.14 -17.53
CA PHE A 116 -6.58 9.52 -17.41
C PHE A 116 -6.23 9.13 -15.98
N LYS A 117 -6.95 9.64 -14.98
CA LYS A 117 -6.64 9.40 -13.56
C LYS A 117 -7.53 8.34 -12.88
N ARG A 118 -8.65 7.96 -13.49
CA ARG A 118 -9.66 7.06 -12.90
C ARG A 118 -9.12 5.74 -12.34
N SER A 119 -8.04 5.20 -12.90
CA SER A 119 -7.47 3.90 -12.49
C SER A 119 -6.54 4.00 -11.28
N TYR A 120 -5.93 5.17 -11.03
CA TYR A 120 -4.86 5.34 -10.05
C TYR A 120 -5.07 6.51 -9.09
N SER A 121 -6.23 7.16 -9.17
CA SER A 121 -6.58 8.28 -8.31
C SER A 121 -8.08 8.27 -8.02
N HIS A 122 -8.46 8.59 -6.80
CA HIS A 122 -9.85 8.62 -6.36
C HIS A 122 -10.48 9.97 -6.67
N LEU A 123 -11.56 9.97 -7.48
CA LEU A 123 -12.34 11.19 -7.72
C LEU A 123 -13.06 11.59 -6.43
N TYR A 124 -12.75 12.79 -5.93
CA TYR A 124 -13.34 13.32 -4.72
C TYR A 124 -13.75 14.78 -4.91
N THR A 125 -14.99 15.01 -5.29
CA THR A 125 -15.51 16.30 -5.80
C THR A 125 -15.90 17.31 -4.71
N TYR A 126 -15.77 16.95 -3.45
CA TYR A 126 -16.09 17.85 -2.35
C TYR A 126 -14.96 18.85 -2.09
N ASN A 127 -15.31 20.06 -1.64
CA ASN A 127 -14.31 20.99 -1.14
C ASN A 127 -13.59 20.42 0.09
N LEU A 128 -12.29 20.55 0.12
CA LEU A 128 -11.43 20.04 1.18
C LEU A 128 -10.61 21.17 1.80
N ASP A 129 -10.62 21.26 3.12
CA ASP A 129 -9.67 22.05 3.89
C ASP A 129 -8.37 21.23 4.08
N ILE A 130 -7.44 21.39 3.13
CA ILE A 130 -6.15 20.65 3.14
C ILE A 130 -5.29 21.03 4.34
N GLU A 131 -5.35 22.27 4.81
CA GLU A 131 -4.61 22.69 6.00
C GLU A 131 -5.12 21.99 7.26
N ALA A 132 -6.45 21.93 7.45
CA ALA A 132 -7.04 21.16 8.55
C ALA A 132 -6.69 19.67 8.47
N MET A 133 -6.72 19.08 7.26
CA MET A 133 -6.32 17.69 7.02
C MET A 133 -4.85 17.47 7.36
N ASN A 134 -3.97 18.41 7.06
CA ASN A 134 -2.53 18.32 7.39
C ASN A 134 -2.29 18.44 8.91
N ARG A 135 -2.99 19.37 9.59
CA ARG A 135 -2.91 19.45 11.07
C ARG A 135 -3.35 18.14 11.71
N ALA A 136 -4.43 17.53 11.23
CA ALA A 136 -4.93 16.26 11.73
C ALA A 136 -3.98 15.09 11.40
N ALA A 137 -3.40 15.07 10.18
CA ALA A 137 -2.42 14.06 9.80
C ALA A 137 -1.16 14.11 10.68
N GLY A 138 -0.72 15.32 11.06
CA GLY A 138 0.39 15.50 12.00
C GLY A 138 0.16 14.86 13.37
N MET A 139 -1.09 14.76 13.83
CA MET A 139 -1.44 14.10 15.10
C MET A 139 -1.32 12.58 15.07
N LEU A 140 -1.17 11.98 13.88
CA LEU A 140 -0.92 10.54 13.72
C LEU A 140 0.57 10.19 13.89
N VAL A 141 1.47 11.17 13.82
CA VAL A 141 2.91 10.96 13.94
C VAL A 141 3.27 10.55 15.36
N GLY A 142 4.10 9.52 15.49
CA GLY A 142 4.49 8.93 16.77
C GLY A 142 4.06 7.48 16.91
N THR A 143 4.24 6.94 18.11
CA THR A 143 3.88 5.57 18.44
C THR A 143 2.53 5.55 19.13
N HIS A 144 1.53 4.93 18.48
CA HIS A 144 0.16 4.85 18.97
C HIS A 144 -0.43 3.46 18.74
N ASP A 145 -1.51 3.17 19.44
CA ASP A 145 -2.40 2.06 19.09
C ASP A 145 -3.34 2.49 17.95
N PHE A 146 -3.20 1.86 16.78
CA PHE A 146 -3.99 2.14 15.59
C PHE A 146 -5.15 1.16 15.37
N SER A 147 -5.60 0.46 16.41
CA SER A 147 -6.72 -0.50 16.32
C SER A 147 -8.01 0.13 15.76
N CYS A 148 -8.25 1.42 16.01
CA CYS A 148 -9.38 2.16 15.44
C CYS A 148 -9.33 2.27 13.90
N PHE A 149 -8.20 2.06 13.27
CA PHE A 149 -8.03 2.05 11.81
C PHE A 149 -7.86 0.65 11.22
N GLU A 150 -7.83 -0.37 12.07
CA GLU A 150 -7.62 -1.75 11.65
C GLU A 150 -8.91 -2.41 11.18
N LYS A 151 -8.81 -3.28 10.16
CA LYS A 151 -9.95 -4.12 9.76
C LYS A 151 -10.31 -5.10 10.87
N LEU A 152 -11.58 -5.15 11.26
CA LEU A 152 -12.07 -6.09 12.26
C LEU A 152 -11.76 -7.54 11.89
N GLY A 153 -11.38 -8.35 12.89
CA GLY A 153 -11.02 -9.75 12.70
C GLY A 153 -9.63 -9.96 12.08
N ALA A 154 -8.75 -8.97 12.15
CA ALA A 154 -7.35 -9.15 11.78
C ALA A 154 -6.60 -9.95 12.85
N ASP A 155 -5.75 -10.89 12.41
CA ASP A 155 -4.91 -11.72 13.29
C ASP A 155 -3.55 -11.04 13.50
N ASN A 156 -3.51 -10.02 14.34
CA ASN A 156 -2.30 -9.31 14.73
C ASN A 156 -2.02 -9.47 16.23
N LYS A 157 -0.74 -9.60 16.57
CA LYS A 157 -0.30 -9.67 17.97
C LYS A 157 -0.42 -8.33 18.69
N THR A 158 -0.35 -7.21 17.96
CA THR A 158 -0.43 -5.85 18.49
C THR A 158 -0.89 -4.90 17.39
N SER A 159 -1.64 -3.86 17.79
CA SER A 159 -2.06 -2.75 16.92
C SER A 159 -1.19 -1.51 17.09
N ILE A 160 -0.10 -1.60 17.84
CA ILE A 160 0.87 -0.52 18.00
C ILE A 160 1.72 -0.40 16.73
N CYS A 161 1.80 0.82 16.19
CA CYS A 161 2.65 1.20 15.08
C CYS A 161 3.33 2.53 15.37
N THR A 162 4.49 2.77 14.76
CA THR A 162 5.18 4.06 14.81
C THR A 162 5.09 4.72 13.43
N VAL A 163 4.29 5.79 13.34
CA VAL A 163 4.19 6.63 12.14
C VAL A 163 5.30 7.68 12.20
N PHE A 164 6.13 7.74 11.15
CA PHE A 164 7.23 8.69 11.05
C PHE A 164 6.82 9.99 10.38
N GLU A 165 5.95 9.91 9.38
CA GLU A 165 5.46 11.05 8.59
C GLU A 165 4.04 10.78 8.11
N ALA A 166 3.21 11.82 8.06
CA ALA A 166 1.90 11.79 7.43
C ALA A 166 1.50 13.20 6.97
N GLY A 167 1.03 13.33 5.73
CA GLY A 167 0.59 14.64 5.23
C GLY A 167 0.06 14.60 3.80
N TRP A 168 -0.57 15.71 3.41
CA TRP A 168 -1.12 15.95 2.08
C TRP A 168 -0.27 16.99 1.35
N ILE A 169 -0.02 16.72 0.07
CA ILE A 169 0.63 17.65 -0.85
C ILE A 169 -0.25 17.84 -2.08
N GLU A 170 -0.33 19.06 -2.59
CA GLU A 170 -0.86 19.34 -3.92
C GLU A 170 0.23 19.04 -4.95
N TYR A 171 -0.12 18.41 -6.08
CA TYR A 171 0.83 18.09 -7.14
C TYR A 171 0.22 18.29 -8.52
N GLU A 172 1.06 18.53 -9.51
CA GLU A 172 0.66 18.58 -10.90
C GLU A 172 1.01 17.26 -11.60
N PRO A 173 0.04 16.56 -12.18
CA PRO A 173 0.32 15.36 -12.97
C PRO A 173 0.91 15.73 -14.33
N GLU A 174 1.66 14.81 -14.96
CA GLU A 174 2.23 14.98 -16.31
C GLU A 174 1.16 15.31 -17.37
N ILE A 175 -0.03 14.74 -17.23
CA ILE A 175 -1.19 15.06 -18.08
C ILE A 175 -2.24 15.66 -17.14
N PRO A 176 -2.31 17.00 -17.03
CA PRO A 176 -3.31 17.66 -16.19
C PRO A 176 -4.69 17.68 -16.84
N GLY A 177 -5.72 17.50 -16.00
CA GLY A 177 -7.10 17.77 -16.34
C GLY A 177 -7.59 19.04 -15.63
N GLU A 178 -8.90 19.20 -15.52
CA GLU A 178 -9.51 20.24 -14.69
C GLU A 178 -9.45 19.84 -13.21
N GLY A 179 -9.39 20.83 -12.31
CA GLY A 179 -9.41 20.64 -10.86
C GLY A 179 -8.01 20.50 -10.26
N LYS A 180 -8.00 20.06 -9.00
CA LYS A 180 -6.81 19.92 -8.20
C LYS A 180 -6.46 18.45 -7.96
N TYR A 181 -5.18 18.20 -7.76
CA TYR A 181 -4.65 16.86 -7.50
C TYR A 181 -3.89 16.88 -6.17
N TYR A 182 -4.22 15.93 -5.30
CA TYR A 182 -3.59 15.81 -4.00
C TYR A 182 -3.06 14.39 -3.78
N CYS A 183 -1.91 14.30 -3.12
CA CYS A 183 -1.31 13.06 -2.69
C CYS A 183 -1.18 13.07 -1.18
N PHE A 184 -1.80 12.10 -0.51
CA PHE A 184 -1.50 11.78 0.88
C PHE A 184 -0.31 10.85 0.92
N HIS A 185 0.70 11.18 1.71
CA HIS A 185 1.82 10.30 2.00
C HIS A 185 1.82 9.93 3.48
N ILE A 186 2.18 8.70 3.78
CA ILE A 186 2.36 8.22 5.15
C ILE A 186 3.46 7.17 5.19
N SER A 187 4.34 7.27 6.19
CA SER A 187 5.38 6.27 6.41
C SER A 187 5.39 5.80 7.87
N ALA A 188 5.60 4.49 8.06
CA ALA A 188 5.61 3.85 9.38
C ALA A 188 6.53 2.63 9.39
N ASP A 189 6.86 2.14 10.59
CA ASP A 189 7.54 0.88 10.80
C ASP A 189 6.71 -0.30 10.28
N ARG A 190 5.41 -0.26 10.48
CA ARG A 190 4.43 -1.23 9.97
C ARG A 190 3.07 -0.60 9.77
N PHE A 191 2.22 -1.27 9.01
CA PHE A 191 0.81 -0.91 8.85
C PHE A 191 -0.08 -2.11 9.16
N LEU A 192 -1.22 -1.84 9.77
CA LEU A 192 -2.29 -2.81 10.00
C LEU A 192 -3.13 -2.98 8.72
N ARG A 193 -3.86 -4.08 8.65
CA ARG A 193 -4.77 -4.33 7.54
C ARG A 193 -5.78 -3.19 7.39
N ASN A 194 -5.88 -2.61 6.18
CA ASN A 194 -6.78 -1.51 5.85
C ASN A 194 -6.47 -0.15 6.52
N MET A 195 -5.42 -0.05 7.35
CA MET A 195 -5.11 1.13 8.17
C MET A 195 -5.01 2.41 7.35
N VAL A 196 -4.19 2.44 6.30
CA VAL A 196 -4.00 3.67 5.49
C VAL A 196 -5.31 4.12 4.84
N ARG A 197 -6.12 3.19 4.33
CA ARG A 197 -7.40 3.51 3.69
C ARG A 197 -8.42 4.08 4.69
N ALA A 198 -8.44 3.59 5.92
CA ALA A 198 -9.29 4.13 6.99
C ALA A 198 -8.81 5.51 7.47
N ILE A 199 -7.49 5.71 7.58
CA ILE A 199 -6.90 7.02 7.89
C ILE A 199 -7.30 8.05 6.82
N VAL A 200 -7.08 7.75 5.54
CA VAL A 200 -7.43 8.67 4.44
C VAL A 200 -8.92 9.01 4.47
N GLY A 201 -9.81 8.02 4.63
CA GLY A 201 -11.25 8.27 4.70
C GLY A 201 -11.63 9.17 5.88
N THR A 202 -10.99 8.99 7.03
CA THR A 202 -11.19 9.84 8.21
C THR A 202 -10.72 11.28 7.97
N LEU A 203 -9.55 11.44 7.34
CA LEU A 203 -9.02 12.77 6.98
C LEU A 203 -9.88 13.48 5.93
N LEU A 204 -10.46 12.74 4.97
CA LEU A 204 -11.39 13.30 4.01
C LEU A 204 -12.71 13.78 4.67
N ASP A 205 -13.25 13.02 5.64
CA ASP A 205 -14.41 13.46 6.42
C ASP A 205 -14.10 14.75 7.22
N LEU A 206 -12.88 14.85 7.75
CA LEU A 206 -12.41 16.03 8.46
C LEU A 206 -12.25 17.23 7.50
N GLY A 207 -11.61 17.04 6.35
CA GLY A 207 -11.46 18.10 5.33
C GLY A 207 -12.77 18.66 4.81
N ARG A 208 -13.87 17.87 4.88
CA ARG A 208 -15.24 18.29 4.57
C ARG A 208 -15.96 18.97 5.73
N GLY A 209 -15.34 19.11 6.89
CA GLY A 209 -15.99 19.62 8.10
C GLY A 209 -17.02 18.67 8.75
N LYS A 210 -17.06 17.39 8.37
CA LYS A 210 -17.93 16.38 9.02
C LYS A 210 -17.42 15.97 10.40
N ARG A 211 -16.12 16.18 10.66
CA ARG A 211 -15.45 15.90 11.92
C ARG A 211 -14.59 17.08 12.33
N PRO A 212 -14.49 17.41 13.61
CA PRO A 212 -13.52 18.38 14.09
C PRO A 212 -12.10 17.85 13.92
N GLN A 213 -11.14 18.73 13.66
CA GLN A 213 -9.73 18.33 13.47
C GLN A 213 -9.11 17.71 14.73
N GLU A 214 -9.59 18.10 15.90
CA GLU A 214 -9.16 17.62 17.22
C GLU A 214 -9.67 16.20 17.52
N SER A 215 -10.45 15.59 16.64
CA SER A 215 -11.03 14.26 16.84
C SER A 215 -9.99 13.12 16.75
N ILE A 216 -8.80 13.36 16.16
CA ILE A 216 -7.80 12.28 15.95
C ILE A 216 -7.29 11.69 17.26
N PRO A 217 -6.87 12.47 18.29
CA PRO A 217 -6.46 11.88 19.57
C PRO A 217 -7.56 11.05 20.23
N ALA A 218 -8.78 11.60 20.30
CA ALA A 218 -9.93 10.87 20.89
C ALA A 218 -10.27 9.59 20.10
N LEU A 219 -10.07 9.61 18.77
CA LEU A 219 -10.26 8.44 17.92
C LEU A 219 -9.21 7.35 18.23
N LEU A 220 -7.94 7.72 18.36
CA LEU A 220 -6.88 6.79 18.75
C LEU A 220 -7.15 6.16 20.13
N GLU A 221 -7.60 6.97 21.10
CA GLU A 221 -7.96 6.51 22.44
C GLU A 221 -9.23 5.62 22.45
N SER A 222 -10.11 5.77 21.49
CA SER A 222 -11.37 5.01 21.42
C SER A 222 -11.17 3.52 21.11
N HIS A 223 -10.06 3.16 20.46
CA HIS A 223 -9.78 1.80 19.94
C HIS A 223 -10.92 1.23 19.07
N SER A 224 -11.84 2.06 18.58
CA SER A 224 -13.07 1.64 17.92
C SER A 224 -13.00 1.89 16.40
N ARG A 225 -13.04 0.81 15.60
CA ARG A 225 -13.10 0.93 14.14
C ARG A 225 -14.37 1.68 13.66
N CYS A 226 -15.47 1.55 14.39
CA CYS A 226 -16.72 2.22 14.04
C CYS A 226 -16.66 3.74 14.25
N ALA A 227 -15.73 4.23 15.07
CA ALA A 227 -15.52 5.66 15.26
C ALA A 227 -14.73 6.31 14.12
N ALA A 228 -13.92 5.55 13.38
CA ALA A 228 -13.19 6.05 12.22
C ALA A 228 -14.07 6.21 10.97
N GLY A 229 -13.59 6.95 9.99
CA GLY A 229 -14.24 7.12 8.70
C GLY A 229 -14.29 5.83 7.87
N GLU A 230 -15.11 5.85 6.83
CA GLU A 230 -15.15 4.75 5.85
C GLU A 230 -13.80 4.61 5.13
N SER A 231 -13.45 3.36 4.81
CA SER A 231 -12.21 3.10 4.08
C SER A 231 -12.37 3.50 2.61
N VAL A 232 -11.44 4.31 2.12
CA VAL A 232 -11.40 4.73 0.72
C VAL A 232 -11.06 3.56 -0.22
N PRO A 233 -11.39 3.64 -1.53
CA PRO A 233 -11.06 2.61 -2.52
C PRO A 233 -9.58 2.28 -2.60
N GLY A 234 -9.24 1.01 -2.88
CA GLY A 234 -7.85 0.54 -2.92
C GLY A 234 -7.06 0.99 -4.16
N HIS A 235 -7.72 1.20 -5.31
CA HIS A 235 -7.08 1.49 -6.60
C HIS A 235 -6.20 2.75 -6.63
N ALA A 236 -6.43 3.68 -5.71
CA ALA A 236 -5.66 4.92 -5.60
C ALA A 236 -4.52 4.83 -4.55
N LEU A 237 -4.36 3.69 -3.87
CA LEU A 237 -3.33 3.45 -2.87
C LEU A 237 -2.13 2.71 -3.46
N PHE A 238 -0.94 3.20 -3.18
CA PHE A 238 0.33 2.63 -3.63
C PHE A 238 1.28 2.41 -2.46
N LEU A 239 1.81 1.19 -2.31
CA LEU A 239 3.06 1.00 -1.58
C LEU A 239 4.18 1.55 -2.46
N SER A 240 4.86 2.61 -2.01
CA SER A 240 5.81 3.38 -2.82
C SER A 240 7.25 3.21 -2.41
N LYS A 241 7.51 2.77 -1.17
CA LYS A 241 8.87 2.59 -0.66
C LYS A 241 8.92 1.57 0.48
N VAL A 242 10.02 0.83 0.54
CA VAL A 242 10.37 -0.09 1.64
C VAL A 242 11.84 0.08 1.94
N ASP A 243 12.21 0.40 3.18
CA ASP A 243 13.60 0.53 3.65
C ASP A 243 13.95 -0.63 4.60
N TYR A 244 15.18 -1.12 4.50
CA TYR A 244 15.76 -2.24 5.26
C TYR A 244 16.90 -1.83 6.16
#